data_87ff6715d1c1b8945c011e98132f07c3
#
_entry.id   87ff6715d1c1b8945c011e98132f07c3
#
_cell.length_a   1.000
_cell.length_b   1.000
_cell.length_c   1.000
_cell.angle_alpha   90.00
_cell.angle_beta   90.00
_cell.angle_gamma   90.00
#
_symmetry.space_group_name_H-M   'P 1'
#
loop_
_entity.id
_entity.type
_entity.pdbx_description
1 polymer ?
#
loop_
_entity_poly.entity_id
_entity_poly.type
_entity_poly.pdbx_seq_one_letter_code
_entity_poly.pdbx_strand_id
1 'polypeptide(L)'
;MPQKSAPELFAVVHYLHRLSTEGKRGAKMALESCPKCHFIMLEGVLMTIEEHGQNGSIYVSDLAAAVKQPLPAVSRALRQLEQDGLIERITDPHDRRKTLVRPTEKGLDASRQVETAISRYFERVICRIPEEQREQLFSLTGVLLEAVEAENAELQAKLKGENENG
;
A
#
# COMPACT_ATOMS: atom_id res chain seq x y z
N MET A 1 23.35 -5.28 26.71
CA MET A 1 22.54 -6.13 25.84
C MET A 1 23.43 -7.14 25.15
N PRO A 2 23.15 -8.45 25.12
CA PRO A 2 23.95 -9.38 24.35
C PRO A 2 23.86 -9.02 22.88
N GLN A 3 24.99 -8.66 22.26
CA GLN A 3 25.08 -8.50 20.81
C GLN A 3 24.74 -9.87 20.19
N LYS A 4 23.58 -9.94 19.53
CA LYS A 4 23.30 -11.09 18.65
C LYS A 4 24.39 -11.18 17.60
N SER A 5 24.85 -12.38 17.34
CA SER A 5 25.90 -12.57 16.34
C SER A 5 25.41 -12.16 14.96
N ALA A 6 26.27 -11.57 14.14
CA ALA A 6 25.93 -11.14 12.78
C ALA A 6 25.19 -12.23 11.95
N PRO A 7 25.52 -13.54 12.07
CA PRO A 7 24.77 -14.62 11.40
C PRO A 7 23.29 -14.71 11.78
N GLU A 8 22.94 -14.45 13.06
CA GLU A 8 21.53 -14.51 13.51
C GLU A 8 20.72 -13.35 12.94
N LEU A 9 21.30 -12.17 12.86
CA LEU A 9 20.65 -11.00 12.27
C LEU A 9 20.41 -11.18 10.76
N PHE A 10 21.40 -11.72 10.03
CA PHE A 10 21.24 -12.06 8.61
C PHE A 10 20.14 -13.10 8.38
N ALA A 11 20.02 -14.09 9.25
CA ALA A 11 18.94 -15.09 9.19
C ALA A 11 17.57 -14.41 9.32
N VAL A 12 17.39 -13.50 10.27
CA VAL A 12 16.13 -12.74 10.44
C VAL A 12 15.80 -11.94 9.20
N VAL A 13 16.75 -11.16 8.67
CA VAL A 13 16.57 -10.37 7.45
C VAL A 13 16.17 -11.27 6.26
N HIS A 14 16.83 -12.44 6.12
CA HIS A 14 16.50 -13.40 5.07
C HIS A 14 15.07 -13.95 5.22
N TYR A 15 14.64 -14.31 6.43
CA TYR A 15 13.27 -14.77 6.68
C TYR A 15 12.24 -13.69 6.41
N LEU A 16 12.48 -12.43 6.81
CA LEU A 16 11.59 -11.31 6.52
C LEU A 16 11.45 -11.08 5.01
N HIS A 17 12.57 -11.13 4.28
CA HIS A 17 12.56 -11.01 2.82
C HIS A 17 11.75 -12.15 2.16
N ARG A 18 11.97 -13.39 2.58
CA ARG A 18 11.21 -14.56 2.08
C ARG A 18 9.73 -14.42 2.41
N LEU A 19 9.39 -14.04 3.65
CA LEU A 19 8.01 -13.83 4.07
C LEU A 19 7.31 -12.78 3.20
N SER A 20 7.96 -11.65 2.95
CA SER A 20 7.43 -10.62 2.05
C SER A 20 7.22 -11.13 0.63
N THR A 21 8.20 -11.89 0.09
CA THR A 21 8.13 -12.43 -1.27
C THR A 21 7.03 -13.47 -1.43
N GLU A 22 6.96 -14.45 -0.51
CA GLU A 22 5.94 -15.50 -0.55
C GLU A 22 4.55 -14.95 -0.21
N GLY A 23 4.45 -14.00 0.70
CA GLY A 23 3.19 -13.32 1.00
C GLY A 23 2.63 -12.60 -0.22
N LYS A 24 3.45 -11.83 -0.94
CA LYS A 24 3.06 -11.16 -2.19
C LYS A 24 2.65 -12.16 -3.27
N ARG A 25 3.39 -13.28 -3.40
CA ARG A 25 3.06 -14.36 -4.34
C ARG A 25 1.71 -15.00 -4.02
N GLY A 26 1.47 -15.31 -2.75
CA GLY A 26 0.21 -15.90 -2.30
C GLY A 26 -0.98 -14.95 -2.46
N ALA A 27 -0.81 -13.69 -2.11
CA ALA A 27 -1.83 -12.65 -2.34
C ALA A 27 -2.16 -12.53 -3.85
N LYS A 28 -1.14 -12.50 -4.73
CA LYS A 28 -1.34 -12.50 -6.18
C LYS A 28 -2.16 -13.71 -6.66
N MET A 29 -1.85 -14.92 -6.18
CA MET A 29 -2.63 -16.11 -6.52
C MET A 29 -4.07 -16.05 -5.98
N ALA A 30 -4.28 -15.49 -4.79
CA ALA A 30 -5.62 -15.28 -4.25
C ALA A 30 -6.46 -14.32 -5.10
N LEU A 31 -5.80 -13.38 -5.79
CA LEU A 31 -6.43 -12.41 -6.68
C LEU A 31 -6.70 -12.93 -8.11
N GLU A 32 -6.18 -14.11 -8.48
CA GLU A 32 -6.45 -14.68 -9.81
C GLU A 32 -7.93 -14.95 -10.07
N SER A 33 -8.72 -15.12 -9.01
CA SER A 33 -10.17 -15.27 -9.07
C SER A 33 -10.94 -13.93 -9.10
N CYS A 34 -10.25 -12.82 -8.86
CA CYS A 34 -10.85 -11.48 -8.91
C CYS A 34 -10.80 -10.93 -10.35
N PRO A 35 -11.74 -10.07 -10.74
CA PRO A 35 -11.64 -9.38 -12.02
C PRO A 35 -10.27 -8.71 -12.14
N LYS A 36 -9.60 -8.90 -13.28
CA LYS A 36 -8.31 -8.24 -13.57
C LYS A 36 -8.55 -6.74 -13.68
N CYS A 37 -8.66 -6.07 -12.57
CA CYS A 37 -8.64 -4.63 -12.50
C CYS A 37 -7.22 -4.17 -12.20
N HIS A 38 -6.92 -2.95 -12.54
CA HIS A 38 -5.65 -2.31 -12.20
C HIS A 38 -5.62 -2.01 -10.68
N PHE A 39 -5.77 -3.08 -9.90
CA PHE A 39 -6.03 -3.08 -8.46
C PHE A 39 -5.05 -2.21 -7.68
N ILE A 40 -3.74 -2.37 -7.93
CA ILE A 40 -2.71 -1.60 -7.20
C ILE A 40 -2.93 -0.09 -7.38
N MET A 41 -3.35 0.34 -8.57
CA MET A 41 -3.62 1.75 -8.82
C MET A 41 -4.95 2.19 -8.19
N LEU A 42 -5.98 1.35 -8.23
CA LEU A 42 -7.26 1.63 -7.57
C LEU A 42 -7.07 1.78 -6.06
N GLU A 43 -6.35 0.85 -5.42
CA GLU A 43 -6.01 0.96 -4.00
C GLU A 43 -5.20 2.21 -3.69
N GLY A 44 -4.22 2.54 -4.52
CA GLY A 44 -3.46 3.79 -4.38
C GLY A 44 -4.36 5.03 -4.43
N VAL A 45 -5.37 5.02 -5.30
CA VAL A 45 -6.38 6.10 -5.36
C VAL A 45 -7.20 6.15 -4.07
N LEU A 46 -7.72 5.00 -3.61
CA LEU A 46 -8.58 4.93 -2.42
C LEU A 46 -7.83 5.35 -1.16
N MET A 47 -6.63 4.81 -0.94
CA MET A 47 -5.78 5.18 0.21
C MET A 47 -5.44 6.68 0.20
N THR A 48 -5.09 7.22 -0.96
CA THR A 48 -4.75 8.65 -1.06
C THR A 48 -5.97 9.54 -0.85
N ILE A 49 -7.17 9.10 -1.26
CA ILE A 49 -8.42 9.79 -0.97
C ILE A 49 -8.72 9.77 0.53
N GLU A 50 -8.49 8.66 1.20
CA GLU A 50 -8.70 8.53 2.64
C GLU A 50 -7.76 9.46 3.44
N GLU A 51 -6.49 9.53 3.04
CA GLU A 51 -5.45 10.32 3.73
C GLU A 51 -5.52 11.82 3.41
N HIS A 52 -5.80 12.19 2.16
CA HIS A 52 -5.62 13.55 1.64
C HIS A 52 -6.81 14.08 0.84
N GLY A 53 -7.85 13.24 0.60
CA GLY A 53 -8.99 13.60 -0.22
C GLY A 53 -9.96 14.55 0.46
N GLN A 54 -10.78 15.21 -0.37
CA GLN A 54 -11.88 16.06 0.07
C GLN A 54 -13.18 15.55 -0.55
N ASN A 55 -14.19 15.31 0.27
CA ASN A 55 -15.49 14.82 -0.18
C ASN A 55 -15.41 13.55 -1.05
N GLY A 56 -14.53 12.61 -0.70
CA GLY A 56 -14.35 11.34 -1.42
C GLY A 56 -13.68 11.47 -2.79
N SER A 57 -12.95 12.55 -3.02
CA SER A 57 -12.22 12.80 -4.27
C SER A 57 -10.84 13.40 -4.02
N ILE A 58 -9.95 13.30 -5.00
CA ILE A 58 -8.61 13.87 -4.96
C ILE A 58 -8.22 14.45 -6.32
N TYR A 59 -7.43 15.52 -6.33
CA TYR A 59 -6.84 16.02 -7.57
C TYR A 59 -5.79 15.05 -8.14
N VAL A 60 -5.77 14.91 -9.46
CA VAL A 60 -4.79 14.04 -10.14
C VAL A 60 -3.35 14.47 -9.85
N SER A 61 -3.09 15.76 -9.66
CA SER A 61 -1.79 16.31 -9.25
C SER A 61 -1.36 15.81 -7.87
N ASP A 62 -2.30 15.84 -6.91
CA ASP A 62 -2.03 15.50 -5.52
C ASP A 62 -1.85 13.98 -5.37
N LEU A 63 -2.66 13.20 -6.11
CA LEU A 63 -2.46 11.76 -6.23
C LEU A 63 -1.06 11.43 -6.78
N ALA A 64 -0.63 12.14 -7.85
CA ALA A 64 0.68 11.91 -8.44
C ALA A 64 1.83 12.22 -7.47
N ALA A 65 1.69 13.28 -6.67
CA ALA A 65 2.63 13.64 -5.63
C ALA A 65 2.67 12.58 -4.51
N ALA A 66 1.51 12.12 -4.03
CA ALA A 66 1.39 11.13 -2.97
C ALA A 66 1.99 9.77 -3.37
N VAL A 67 1.69 9.28 -4.59
CA VAL A 67 2.25 8.01 -5.09
C VAL A 67 3.68 8.15 -5.63
N LYS A 68 4.26 9.35 -5.58
CA LYS A 68 5.63 9.66 -6.07
C LYS A 68 5.87 9.19 -7.52
N GLN A 69 4.87 9.40 -8.38
CA GLN A 69 4.92 9.02 -9.79
C GLN A 69 4.71 10.24 -10.69
N PRO A 70 5.34 10.27 -11.89
CA PRO A 70 5.11 11.33 -12.85
C PRO A 70 3.64 11.46 -13.25
N LEU A 71 3.12 12.68 -13.28
CA LEU A 71 1.72 12.98 -13.64
C LEU A 71 1.25 12.28 -14.94
N PRO A 72 2.06 12.18 -16.02
CA PRO A 72 1.65 11.47 -17.24
C PRO A 72 1.45 9.96 -17.02
N ALA A 73 2.23 9.34 -16.12
CA ALA A 73 2.10 7.92 -15.79
C ALA A 73 0.81 7.66 -15.02
N VAL A 74 0.55 8.47 -13.97
CA VAL A 74 -0.69 8.40 -13.19
C VAL A 74 -1.89 8.65 -14.09
N SER A 75 -1.85 9.68 -14.96
CA SER A 75 -2.95 10.01 -15.86
C SER A 75 -3.28 8.86 -16.83
N ARG A 76 -2.27 8.09 -17.30
CA ARG A 76 -2.49 6.90 -18.15
C ARG A 76 -3.15 5.76 -17.37
N ALA A 77 -2.68 5.50 -16.16
CA ALA A 77 -3.25 4.45 -15.31
C ALA A 77 -4.69 4.78 -14.90
N LEU A 78 -4.98 6.03 -14.56
CA LEU A 78 -6.34 6.49 -14.25
C LEU A 78 -7.28 6.36 -15.46
N ARG A 79 -6.78 6.56 -16.69
CA ARG A 79 -7.60 6.37 -17.89
C ARG A 79 -8.10 4.94 -18.03
N GLN A 80 -7.25 3.97 -17.68
CA GLN A 80 -7.64 2.56 -17.69
C GLN A 80 -8.70 2.26 -16.63
N LEU A 81 -8.53 2.75 -15.40
CA LEU A 81 -9.53 2.60 -14.34
C LEU A 81 -10.87 3.24 -14.73
N GLU A 82 -10.84 4.38 -15.39
CA GLU A 82 -12.04 5.07 -15.89
C GLU A 82 -12.73 4.27 -16.99
N GLN A 83 -11.97 3.72 -17.96
CA GLN A 83 -12.50 2.84 -19.01
C GLN A 83 -13.14 1.57 -18.42
N ASP A 84 -12.56 1.02 -17.35
CA ASP A 84 -13.10 -0.12 -16.62
C ASP A 84 -14.31 0.28 -15.75
N GLY A 85 -14.62 1.57 -15.65
CA GLY A 85 -15.72 2.12 -14.86
C GLY A 85 -15.50 2.03 -13.34
N LEU A 86 -14.24 1.97 -12.89
CA LEU A 86 -13.88 1.86 -11.48
C LEU A 86 -13.72 3.22 -10.81
N ILE A 87 -13.40 4.23 -11.58
CA ILE A 87 -13.32 5.64 -11.16
C ILE A 87 -14.06 6.51 -12.16
N GLU A 88 -14.34 7.73 -11.75
CA GLU A 88 -14.75 8.80 -12.64
C GLU A 88 -13.84 10.01 -12.48
N ARG A 89 -13.70 10.78 -13.55
CA ARG A 89 -12.96 12.05 -13.59
C ARG A 89 -13.93 13.20 -13.69
N ILE A 90 -13.72 14.20 -12.87
CA ILE A 90 -14.56 15.37 -12.80
C ILE A 90 -13.67 16.59 -13.01
N THR A 91 -14.01 17.43 -13.99
CA THR A 91 -13.34 18.72 -14.14
C THR A 91 -13.74 19.61 -12.97
N ASP A 92 -12.74 20.24 -12.34
CA ASP A 92 -13.01 21.19 -11.26
C ASP A 92 -13.88 22.35 -11.75
N PRO A 93 -14.99 22.66 -11.08
CA PRO A 93 -15.89 23.72 -11.50
C PRO A 93 -15.27 25.11 -11.42
N HIS A 94 -14.25 25.30 -10.59
CA HIS A 94 -13.59 26.61 -10.37
C HIS A 94 -12.30 26.76 -11.19
N ASP A 95 -11.62 25.63 -11.53
CA ASP A 95 -10.42 25.63 -12.38
C ASP A 95 -10.45 24.47 -13.38
N ARG A 96 -10.87 24.77 -14.62
CA ARG A 96 -10.98 23.77 -15.69
C ARG A 96 -9.67 23.06 -16.06
N ARG A 97 -8.54 23.55 -15.57
CA ARG A 97 -7.23 22.88 -15.75
C ARG A 97 -7.00 21.78 -14.75
N LYS A 98 -7.79 21.70 -13.68
CA LYS A 98 -7.72 20.70 -12.66
C LYS A 98 -8.75 19.60 -12.86
N THR A 99 -8.34 18.37 -12.60
CA THR A 99 -9.20 17.19 -12.66
C THR A 99 -9.20 16.50 -11.31
N LEU A 100 -10.38 16.28 -10.80
CA LEU A 100 -10.65 15.43 -9.63
C LEU A 100 -10.89 13.99 -10.08
N VAL A 101 -10.55 13.05 -9.22
CA VAL A 101 -10.83 11.63 -9.37
C VAL A 101 -11.60 11.17 -8.15
N ARG A 102 -12.64 10.37 -8.36
CA ARG A 102 -13.34 9.66 -7.29
C ARG A 102 -13.67 8.22 -7.70
N PRO A 103 -13.75 7.27 -6.76
CA PRO A 103 -14.21 5.92 -7.06
C PRO A 103 -15.68 5.92 -7.43
N THR A 104 -16.06 4.98 -8.29
CA THR A 104 -17.46 4.63 -8.52
C THR A 104 -17.89 3.55 -7.51
N GLU A 105 -19.20 3.26 -7.42
CA GLU A 105 -19.68 2.12 -6.64
C GLU A 105 -19.03 0.81 -7.10
N LYS A 106 -18.90 0.61 -8.42
CA LYS A 106 -18.20 -0.54 -9.00
C LYS A 106 -16.74 -0.60 -8.56
N GLY A 107 -16.06 0.53 -8.46
CA GLY A 107 -14.68 0.60 -7.96
C GLY A 107 -14.58 0.20 -6.49
N LEU A 108 -15.49 0.72 -5.66
CA LEU A 108 -15.55 0.35 -4.24
C LEU A 108 -15.88 -1.13 -4.03
N ASP A 109 -16.79 -1.69 -4.84
CA ASP A 109 -17.11 -3.11 -4.81
C ASP A 109 -15.90 -3.98 -5.24
N ALA A 110 -15.19 -3.57 -6.29
CA ALA A 110 -14.00 -4.27 -6.72
C ALA A 110 -12.90 -4.27 -5.63
N SER A 111 -12.69 -3.14 -4.95
CA SER A 111 -11.77 -3.05 -3.81
C SER A 111 -12.18 -3.98 -2.68
N ARG A 112 -13.45 -3.97 -2.27
CA ARG A 112 -13.96 -4.89 -1.23
C ARG A 112 -13.78 -6.37 -1.58
N GLN A 113 -13.98 -6.75 -2.84
CA GLN A 113 -13.76 -8.13 -3.29
C GLN A 113 -12.29 -8.55 -3.16
N VAL A 114 -11.37 -7.66 -3.52
CA VAL A 114 -9.94 -7.91 -3.39
C VAL A 114 -9.52 -7.98 -1.94
N GLU A 115 -9.95 -7.02 -1.12
CA GLU A 115 -9.70 -7.02 0.32
C GLU A 115 -10.17 -8.35 0.95
N THR A 116 -11.38 -8.78 0.59
CA THR A 116 -11.94 -10.07 1.06
C THR A 116 -11.07 -11.26 0.61
N ALA A 117 -10.60 -11.26 -0.64
CA ALA A 117 -9.77 -12.36 -1.15
C ALA A 117 -8.40 -12.42 -0.44
N ILE A 118 -7.77 -11.26 -0.24
CA ILE A 118 -6.51 -11.14 0.48
C ILE A 118 -6.68 -11.53 1.96
N SER A 119 -7.71 -11.02 2.62
CA SER A 119 -7.99 -11.33 4.03
C SER A 119 -8.21 -12.83 4.24
N ARG A 120 -8.99 -13.48 3.39
CA ARG A 120 -9.18 -14.94 3.42
C ARG A 120 -7.90 -15.72 3.20
N TYR A 121 -7.00 -15.23 2.35
CA TYR A 121 -5.70 -15.86 2.15
C TYR A 121 -4.87 -15.77 3.43
N PHE A 122 -4.71 -14.59 4.01
CA PHE A 122 -3.93 -14.41 5.25
C PHE A 122 -4.57 -15.08 6.45
N GLU A 123 -5.90 -15.10 6.55
CA GLU A 123 -6.61 -15.88 7.58
C GLU A 123 -6.19 -17.35 7.53
N ARG A 124 -6.20 -17.98 6.35
CA ARG A 124 -5.73 -19.37 6.18
C ARG A 124 -4.25 -19.56 6.55
N VAL A 125 -3.41 -18.54 6.30
CA VAL A 125 -1.99 -18.57 6.71
C VAL A 125 -1.88 -18.53 8.24
N ILE A 126 -2.58 -17.58 8.87
CA ILE A 126 -2.57 -17.40 10.32
C ILE A 126 -3.16 -18.59 11.04
N CYS A 127 -4.22 -19.22 10.52
CA CYS A 127 -4.81 -20.43 11.08
C CYS A 127 -3.88 -21.66 11.07
N ARG A 128 -2.78 -21.64 10.31
CA ARG A 128 -1.74 -22.70 10.36
C ARG A 128 -0.77 -22.53 11.53
N ILE A 129 -0.80 -21.37 12.19
CA ILE A 129 0.04 -21.08 13.36
C ILE A 129 -0.71 -21.56 14.61
N PRO A 130 -0.07 -22.29 15.52
CA PRO A 130 -0.68 -22.67 16.79
C PRO A 130 -1.25 -21.45 17.52
N GLU A 131 -2.42 -21.62 18.13
CA GLU A 131 -3.17 -20.51 18.76
C GLU A 131 -2.34 -19.77 19.81
N GLU A 132 -1.60 -20.51 20.64
CA GLU A 132 -0.72 -19.97 21.66
C GLU A 132 0.38 -19.04 21.11
N GLN A 133 0.75 -19.20 19.83
CA GLN A 133 1.80 -18.41 19.17
C GLN A 133 1.26 -17.22 18.38
N ARG A 134 -0.05 -17.19 18.11
CA ARG A 134 -0.67 -16.11 17.30
C ARG A 134 -0.60 -14.77 18.00
N GLU A 135 -0.93 -14.71 19.29
CA GLU A 135 -0.86 -13.48 20.09
C GLU A 135 0.57 -12.93 20.17
N GLN A 136 1.54 -13.84 20.40
CA GLN A 136 2.95 -13.46 20.41
C GLN A 136 3.41 -12.94 19.04
N LEU A 137 2.99 -13.59 17.96
CA LEU A 137 3.29 -13.13 16.59
C LEU A 137 2.76 -11.73 16.36
N PHE A 138 1.50 -11.45 16.67
CA PHE A 138 0.91 -10.13 16.47
C PHE A 138 1.61 -9.06 17.30
N SER A 139 1.88 -9.34 18.57
CA SER A 139 2.60 -8.43 19.45
C SER A 139 4.00 -8.11 18.93
N LEU A 140 4.79 -9.15 18.58
CA LEU A 140 6.15 -8.98 18.09
C LEU A 140 6.21 -8.30 16.73
N THR A 141 5.22 -8.53 15.87
CA THR A 141 5.14 -7.86 14.56
C THR A 141 4.90 -6.36 14.73
N GLY A 142 4.03 -5.96 15.67
CA GLY A 142 3.82 -4.55 16.01
C GLY A 142 5.10 -3.88 16.52
N VAL A 143 5.76 -4.48 17.49
CA VAL A 143 7.03 -3.96 18.04
C VAL A 143 8.11 -3.85 16.95
N LEU A 144 8.20 -4.82 16.04
CA LEU A 144 9.15 -4.78 14.94
C LEU A 144 8.85 -3.64 13.96
N LEU A 145 7.58 -3.44 13.64
CA LEU A 145 7.15 -2.35 12.76
C LEU A 145 7.51 -1.00 13.36
N GLU A 146 7.14 -0.74 14.61
CA GLU A 146 7.49 0.50 15.32
C GLU A 146 9.00 0.75 15.34
N ALA A 147 9.82 -0.28 15.58
CA ALA A 147 11.27 -0.16 15.59
C ALA A 147 11.82 0.22 14.19
N VAL A 148 11.27 -0.37 13.11
CA VAL A 148 11.66 -0.04 11.73
C VAL A 148 11.26 1.39 11.37
N GLU A 149 10.06 1.82 11.76
CA GLU A 149 9.59 3.18 11.51
C GLU A 149 10.45 4.23 12.24
N ALA A 150 10.81 3.97 13.48
CA ALA A 150 11.69 4.84 14.26
C ALA A 150 13.07 4.98 13.61
N GLU A 151 13.71 3.87 13.21
CA GLU A 151 15.01 3.90 12.54
C GLU A 151 14.94 4.62 11.18
N ASN A 152 13.87 4.39 10.41
CA ASN A 152 13.66 5.10 9.14
C ASN A 152 13.51 6.61 9.35
N ALA A 153 12.82 7.05 10.39
CA ALA A 153 12.68 8.46 10.72
C ALA A 153 14.03 9.11 11.07
N GLU A 154 14.85 8.42 11.86
CA GLU A 154 16.20 8.89 12.20
C GLU A 154 17.11 8.99 10.96
N LEU A 155 17.09 7.97 10.09
CA LEU A 155 17.87 7.98 8.84
C LEU A 155 17.44 9.13 7.92
N GLN A 156 16.12 9.37 7.79
CA GLN A 156 15.62 10.49 7.00
C GLN A 156 16.05 11.84 7.56
N ALA A 157 16.05 12.02 8.88
CA ALA A 157 16.50 13.24 9.53
C ALA A 157 18.01 13.50 9.27
N LYS A 158 18.84 12.46 9.37
CA LYS A 158 20.28 12.54 9.07
C LYS A 158 20.54 12.95 7.62
N LEU A 159 19.85 12.31 6.65
CA LEU A 159 20.01 12.62 5.22
C LEU A 159 19.56 14.05 4.86
N LYS A 160 18.54 14.60 5.54
CA LYS A 160 18.12 15.98 5.33
C LYS A 160 19.14 16.98 5.88
N GLY A 161 19.69 16.73 7.07
CA GLY A 161 20.71 17.59 7.67
C GLY A 161 22.03 17.61 6.89
N GLU A 162 22.40 16.52 6.22
CA GLU A 162 23.59 16.47 5.36
C GLU A 162 23.40 17.27 4.06
N ASN A 163 22.18 17.29 3.50
CA ASN A 163 21.87 18.05 2.27
C ASN A 163 21.72 19.58 2.51
N GLU A 164 21.50 20.03 3.75
CA GLU A 164 21.42 21.46 4.09
C GLU A 164 22.77 22.07 4.42
N ASN A 165 23.82 21.25 4.64
CA ASN A 165 25.16 21.69 4.99
C ASN A 165 26.22 21.49 3.88
N GLY A 166 25.84 21.12 2.67
CA GLY A 166 26.70 20.93 1.49
C GLY A 166 26.31 21.87 0.37
#